data_b9edb3d49d1521e0f515ee575c1cbba0
#
_entry.id   b9edb3d49d1521e0f515ee575c1cbba0
#
_cell.length_a   1.000
_cell.length_b   1.000
_cell.length_c   1.000
_cell.angle_alpha   90.00
_cell.angle_beta   90.00
_cell.angle_gamma   90.00
#
_symmetry.space_group_name_H-M   'P 1'
#
loop_
_entity.id
_entity.type
_entity.pdbx_description
1 polymer ?
#
loop_
_entity_poly.entity_id
_entity_poly.type
_entity_poly.pdbx_seq_one_letter_code
_entity_poly.pdbx_strand_id
1 'polypeptide(L)'
;LILTLMISSCYGEKNSLAAIKSQIKINDTKKIISILSSDSLMGRDNKNKGYFKAADYVIKYLKNNNINPLYNEFKDIFYSDSIESFNIVWTVGKFLDGRKTILIGAHLDHIGISGVGADSIYNGANDNASGCVSVLQIGSFLSQYKWDYNIVLALFAEEEKGLRGSYNLAKRMKKESINLKYVINFEMIGKEMQIGENKVYLTGYEMSNLAQEIN
;
A
#
# COMPACT_ATOMS: atom_id res chain seq x y z
N LEU A 1 -8.64 12.94 4.61
CA LEU A 1 -8.03 14.28 4.59
C LEU A 1 -7.02 14.43 3.45
N ILE A 2 -6.06 13.51 3.32
CA ILE A 2 -5.07 13.49 2.22
C ILE A 2 -5.76 13.44 0.84
N LEU A 3 -6.82 12.65 0.74
CA LEU A 3 -7.61 12.54 -0.48
C LEU A 3 -8.31 13.86 -0.82
N THR A 4 -8.76 14.62 0.18
CA THR A 4 -9.45 15.90 0.01
C THR A 4 -8.52 16.99 -0.55
N LEU A 5 -7.27 17.03 -0.14
CA LEU A 5 -6.27 18.01 -0.62
C LEU A 5 -5.85 17.76 -2.07
N MET A 6 -5.68 16.48 -2.45
CA MET A 6 -5.39 16.13 -3.85
C MET A 6 -6.52 16.50 -4.82
N ILE A 7 -7.77 16.55 -4.32
CA ILE A 7 -8.96 16.85 -5.12
C ILE A 7 -9.18 18.35 -5.28
N SER A 8 -8.81 19.16 -4.27
CA SER A 8 -9.06 20.60 -4.30
C SER A 8 -8.25 21.37 -5.34
N SER A 9 -7.11 20.82 -5.79
CA SER A 9 -6.26 21.46 -6.79
C SER A 9 -6.69 21.20 -8.24
N CYS A 10 -7.57 20.22 -8.51
CA CYS A 10 -7.87 19.79 -9.87
C CYS A 10 -9.34 19.84 -10.31
N TYR A 11 -10.31 19.91 -9.40
CA TYR A 11 -11.75 19.94 -9.77
C TYR A 11 -12.61 20.58 -8.70
N GLY A 12 -13.43 21.56 -9.10
CA GLY A 12 -14.37 22.25 -8.22
C GLY A 12 -15.41 21.33 -7.57
N GLU A 13 -15.83 21.71 -6.39
CA GLU A 13 -16.95 21.32 -5.47
C GLU A 13 -17.67 19.94 -5.59
N LYS A 14 -17.50 19.16 -6.64
CA LYS A 14 -18.23 17.86 -6.82
C LYS A 14 -17.63 16.68 -6.08
N ASN A 15 -16.46 16.83 -5.47
CA ASN A 15 -15.78 15.74 -4.75
C ASN A 15 -15.84 15.95 -3.23
N SER A 16 -17.03 16.07 -2.68
CA SER A 16 -17.22 16.08 -1.24
C SER A 16 -16.76 14.76 -0.60
N LEU A 17 -16.38 14.79 0.67
CA LEU A 17 -16.05 13.60 1.46
C LEU A 17 -17.14 12.50 1.34
N ALA A 18 -18.40 12.91 1.18
CA ALA A 18 -19.55 12.01 0.96
C ALA A 18 -19.42 11.26 -0.38
N ALA A 19 -19.01 11.94 -1.46
CA ALA A 19 -18.82 11.32 -2.77
C ALA A 19 -17.65 10.31 -2.73
N ILE A 20 -16.58 10.63 -2.02
CA ILE A 20 -15.44 9.72 -1.81
C ILE A 20 -15.90 8.48 -1.02
N LYS A 21 -16.60 8.68 0.10
CA LYS A 21 -17.12 7.59 0.93
C LYS A 21 -18.07 6.67 0.16
N SER A 22 -18.87 7.19 -0.76
CA SER A 22 -19.80 6.37 -1.56
C SER A 22 -19.09 5.46 -2.56
N GLN A 23 -17.85 5.74 -2.92
CA GLN A 23 -17.06 4.95 -3.86
C GLN A 23 -16.26 3.83 -3.16
N ILE A 24 -16.04 3.93 -1.85
CA ILE A 24 -15.40 2.87 -1.07
C ILE A 24 -16.43 1.78 -0.78
N LYS A 25 -16.25 0.63 -1.42
CA LYS A 25 -17.15 -0.52 -1.25
C LYS A 25 -16.74 -1.31 -0.01
N ILE A 26 -17.45 -1.13 1.09
CA ILE A 26 -17.21 -1.83 2.36
C ILE A 26 -17.14 -3.35 2.18
N ASN A 27 -17.98 -3.93 1.32
CA ASN A 27 -17.96 -5.37 1.06
C ASN A 27 -16.66 -5.82 0.37
N ASP A 28 -16.10 -5.01 -0.52
CA ASP A 28 -14.81 -5.30 -1.16
C ASP A 28 -13.68 -5.19 -0.13
N THR A 29 -13.72 -4.19 0.75
CA THR A 29 -12.80 -4.06 1.88
C THR A 29 -12.81 -5.31 2.75
N LYS A 30 -13.99 -5.74 3.22
CA LYS A 30 -14.16 -6.93 4.04
C LYS A 30 -13.62 -8.18 3.34
N LYS A 31 -13.94 -8.35 2.06
CA LYS A 31 -13.48 -9.47 1.25
C LYS A 31 -11.96 -9.53 1.14
N ILE A 32 -11.32 -8.41 0.82
CA ILE A 32 -9.86 -8.35 0.65
C ILE A 32 -9.17 -8.62 1.99
N ILE A 33 -9.61 -7.99 3.10
CA ILE A 33 -9.04 -8.24 4.42
C ILE A 33 -9.20 -9.71 4.81
N SER A 34 -10.40 -10.30 4.64
CA SER A 34 -10.65 -11.70 4.98
C SER A 34 -9.75 -12.67 4.20
N ILE A 35 -9.44 -12.36 2.94
CA ILE A 35 -8.51 -13.17 2.14
C ILE A 35 -7.09 -12.97 2.64
N LEU A 36 -6.63 -11.72 2.79
CA LEU A 36 -5.25 -11.42 3.18
C LEU A 36 -4.95 -11.91 4.61
N SER A 37 -5.93 -12.00 5.48
CA SER A 37 -5.77 -12.52 6.84
C SER A 37 -6.23 -13.98 7.03
N SER A 38 -6.41 -14.73 5.93
CA SER A 38 -6.82 -16.13 6.03
C SER A 38 -5.64 -17.05 6.34
N ASP A 39 -5.92 -18.16 7.03
CA ASP A 39 -4.95 -19.22 7.36
C ASP A 39 -4.25 -19.79 6.12
N SER A 40 -4.94 -19.80 4.97
CA SER A 40 -4.41 -20.28 3.70
C SER A 40 -3.17 -19.51 3.24
N LEU A 41 -2.98 -18.28 3.72
CA LEU A 41 -1.82 -17.44 3.48
C LEU A 41 -0.74 -17.56 4.55
N MET A 42 -0.91 -18.45 5.52
CA MET A 42 0.12 -18.83 6.50
C MET A 42 0.86 -17.62 7.11
N GLY A 43 0.11 -16.56 7.46
CA GLY A 43 0.68 -15.34 8.03
C GLY A 43 1.63 -14.58 7.09
N ARG A 44 1.49 -14.74 5.79
CA ARG A 44 2.18 -13.98 4.74
C ARG A 44 3.71 -13.85 4.87
N ASP A 45 4.36 -14.83 5.50
CA ASP A 45 5.83 -14.84 5.56
C ASP A 45 6.42 -15.43 4.26
N ASN A 46 7.54 -14.89 3.83
CA ASN A 46 8.28 -15.34 2.64
C ASN A 46 8.83 -16.78 2.81
N LYS A 47 9.19 -17.18 4.03
CA LYS A 47 9.77 -18.50 4.31
C LYS A 47 8.80 -19.65 4.03
N ASN A 48 7.51 -19.45 4.29
CA ASN A 48 6.48 -20.49 4.16
C ASN A 48 5.59 -20.32 2.93
N LYS A 49 6.00 -19.51 1.96
CA LYS A 49 5.28 -19.20 0.72
C LYS A 49 3.96 -18.40 0.92
N GLY A 50 3.63 -18.00 2.13
CA GLY A 50 2.42 -17.21 2.41
C GLY A 50 2.44 -15.87 1.72
N TYR A 51 3.59 -15.18 1.73
CA TYR A 51 3.79 -13.93 1.00
C TYR A 51 3.51 -14.08 -0.51
N PHE A 52 4.06 -15.11 -1.14
CA PHE A 52 3.90 -15.32 -2.59
C PHE A 52 2.43 -15.54 -2.97
N LYS A 53 1.68 -16.30 -2.16
CA LYS A 53 0.23 -16.49 -2.37
C LYS A 53 -0.55 -15.19 -2.23
N ALA A 54 -0.21 -14.37 -1.23
CA ALA A 54 -0.81 -13.05 -1.03
C ALA A 54 -0.50 -12.14 -2.23
N ALA A 55 0.76 -12.12 -2.67
CA ALA A 55 1.20 -11.36 -3.83
C ALA A 55 0.48 -11.77 -5.12
N ASP A 56 0.33 -13.08 -5.38
CA ASP A 56 -0.41 -13.58 -6.53
C ASP A 56 -1.88 -13.14 -6.50
N TYR A 57 -2.51 -13.17 -5.32
CA TYR A 57 -3.87 -12.64 -5.15
C TYR A 57 -3.94 -11.15 -5.51
N VAL A 58 -3.03 -10.33 -4.98
CA VAL A 58 -2.98 -8.90 -5.24
C VAL A 58 -2.73 -8.62 -6.72
N ILE A 59 -1.75 -9.27 -7.34
CA ILE A 59 -1.45 -9.08 -8.77
C ILE A 59 -2.65 -9.46 -9.64
N LYS A 60 -3.35 -10.55 -9.30
CA LYS A 60 -4.59 -10.93 -9.99
C LYS A 60 -5.68 -9.87 -9.81
N TYR A 61 -5.82 -9.31 -8.61
CA TYR A 61 -6.76 -8.20 -8.35
C TYR A 61 -6.43 -6.99 -9.22
N LEU A 62 -5.16 -6.57 -9.29
CA LEU A 62 -4.72 -5.43 -10.10
C LEU A 62 -4.99 -5.66 -11.59
N LYS A 63 -4.66 -6.84 -12.12
CA LYS A 63 -4.91 -7.22 -13.51
C LYS A 63 -6.41 -7.21 -13.85
N ASN A 64 -7.26 -7.75 -12.98
CA ASN A 64 -8.71 -7.80 -13.18
C ASN A 64 -9.36 -6.41 -13.16
N ASN A 65 -8.69 -5.42 -12.55
CA ASN A 65 -9.13 -4.02 -12.52
C ASN A 65 -8.42 -3.14 -13.57
N ASN A 66 -7.73 -3.75 -14.55
CA ASN A 66 -7.02 -3.06 -15.63
C ASN A 66 -6.00 -2.03 -15.14
N ILE A 67 -5.37 -2.31 -14.00
CA ILE A 67 -4.31 -1.47 -13.44
C ILE A 67 -2.97 -1.89 -14.07
N ASN A 68 -2.14 -0.91 -14.39
CA ASN A 68 -0.85 -1.14 -15.03
C ASN A 68 0.29 -1.17 -14.01
N PRO A 69 1.29 -2.03 -14.18
CA PRO A 69 2.50 -1.97 -13.37
C PRO A 69 3.28 -0.67 -13.65
N LEU A 70 4.11 -0.25 -12.68
CA LEU A 70 5.04 0.88 -12.88
C LEU A 70 6.17 0.50 -13.83
N TYR A 71 6.67 -0.72 -13.70
CA TYR A 71 7.74 -1.29 -14.52
C TYR A 71 7.15 -2.24 -15.57
N ASN A 72 7.98 -3.08 -16.16
CA ASN A 72 7.51 -4.08 -17.13
C ASN A 72 6.53 -5.08 -16.52
N GLU A 73 6.69 -5.36 -15.22
CA GLU A 73 5.82 -6.24 -14.43
C GLU A 73 5.47 -5.60 -13.10
N PHE A 74 4.49 -6.19 -12.38
CA PHE A 74 4.12 -5.75 -11.04
C PHE A 74 5.20 -6.02 -10.00
N LYS A 75 6.07 -6.99 -10.24
CA LYS A 75 7.12 -7.42 -9.31
C LYS A 75 8.37 -6.54 -9.46
N ASP A 76 8.67 -5.80 -8.41
CA ASP A 76 9.95 -5.08 -8.23
C ASP A 76 10.89 -6.01 -7.45
N ILE A 77 11.69 -6.78 -8.19
CA ILE A 77 12.55 -7.84 -7.63
C ILE A 77 13.77 -7.24 -6.95
N PHE A 78 14.11 -7.78 -5.79
CA PHE A 78 15.36 -7.54 -5.08
C PHE A 78 15.87 -8.82 -4.41
N TYR A 79 17.12 -8.80 -3.95
CA TYR A 79 17.72 -9.91 -3.24
C TYR A 79 18.01 -9.54 -1.79
N SER A 80 17.59 -10.41 -0.87
CA SER A 80 17.76 -10.30 0.55
C SER A 80 18.42 -11.58 1.07
N ASP A 81 19.62 -11.47 1.63
CA ASP A 81 20.41 -12.62 2.08
C ASP A 81 20.55 -13.73 0.99
N SER A 82 20.76 -13.33 -0.27
CA SER A 82 20.82 -14.19 -1.46
C SER A 82 19.49 -14.87 -1.84
N ILE A 83 18.39 -14.52 -1.20
CA ILE A 83 17.06 -15.02 -1.51
C ILE A 83 16.31 -13.95 -2.32
N GLU A 84 15.70 -14.38 -3.43
CA GLU A 84 14.85 -13.51 -4.22
C GLU A 84 13.58 -13.14 -3.47
N SER A 85 13.28 -11.85 -3.43
CA SER A 85 12.06 -11.27 -2.92
C SER A 85 11.57 -10.16 -3.86
N PHE A 86 10.38 -9.63 -3.66
CA PHE A 86 9.87 -8.56 -4.51
C PHE A 86 8.78 -7.75 -3.83
N ASN A 87 8.73 -6.46 -4.13
CA ASN A 87 7.58 -5.61 -3.88
C ASN A 87 6.56 -5.74 -5.01
N ILE A 88 5.31 -5.38 -4.76
CA ILE A 88 4.31 -5.19 -5.83
C ILE A 88 4.19 -3.70 -6.06
N VAL A 89 4.48 -3.23 -7.29
CA VAL A 89 4.52 -1.79 -7.60
C VAL A 89 3.71 -1.50 -8.85
N TRP A 90 2.83 -0.48 -8.76
CA TRP A 90 1.99 -0.05 -9.87
C TRP A 90 1.81 1.45 -9.90
N THR A 91 1.21 1.96 -10.97
CA THR A 91 0.97 3.39 -11.16
C THR A 91 -0.49 3.67 -11.52
N VAL A 92 -0.95 4.84 -11.13
CA VAL A 92 -2.22 5.40 -11.58
C VAL A 92 -2.00 6.12 -12.92
N GLY A 93 -2.60 5.58 -13.97
CA GLY A 93 -2.42 6.11 -15.32
C GLY A 93 -1.01 5.93 -15.87
N LYS A 94 -0.61 6.80 -16.80
CA LYS A 94 0.72 6.76 -17.41
C LYS A 94 1.73 7.48 -16.53
N PHE A 95 2.82 6.82 -16.18
CA PHE A 95 3.96 7.45 -15.54
C PHE A 95 4.68 8.39 -16.53
N LEU A 96 5.04 9.59 -16.10
CA LEU A 96 5.73 10.59 -16.91
C LEU A 96 7.03 11.00 -16.24
N ASP A 97 8.13 10.83 -16.97
CA ASP A 97 9.46 11.17 -16.47
C ASP A 97 9.57 12.64 -16.06
N GLY A 98 10.32 12.90 -14.98
CA GLY A 98 10.53 14.24 -14.44
C GLY A 98 9.35 14.83 -13.66
N ARG A 99 8.13 14.27 -13.81
CA ARG A 99 6.96 14.72 -13.05
C ARG A 99 7.12 14.40 -11.57
N LYS A 100 6.69 15.30 -10.68
CA LYS A 100 6.65 15.03 -9.22
C LYS A 100 5.84 13.77 -8.94
N THR A 101 6.35 12.91 -8.07
CA THR A 101 5.78 11.61 -7.75
C THR A 101 5.36 11.55 -6.30
N ILE A 102 4.19 11.00 -6.04
CA ILE A 102 3.71 10.62 -4.71
C ILE A 102 3.70 9.10 -4.66
N LEU A 103 4.37 8.54 -3.65
CA LEU A 103 4.37 7.10 -3.36
C LEU A 103 3.42 6.83 -2.20
N ILE A 104 2.47 5.91 -2.42
CA ILE A 104 1.52 5.45 -1.41
C ILE A 104 1.77 3.96 -1.19
N GLY A 105 2.02 3.54 0.05
CA GLY A 105 2.42 2.17 0.34
C GLY A 105 1.85 1.60 1.62
N ALA A 106 2.02 0.28 1.73
CA ALA A 106 1.83 -0.53 2.93
C ALA A 106 2.69 -1.79 2.79
N HIS A 107 3.06 -2.46 3.90
CA HIS A 107 3.70 -3.77 3.75
C HIS A 107 2.67 -4.89 3.64
N LEU A 108 3.01 -5.92 2.85
CA LEU A 108 2.15 -7.07 2.58
C LEU A 108 2.52 -8.29 3.42
N ASP A 109 3.80 -8.43 3.74
CA ASP A 109 4.30 -9.53 4.57
C ASP A 109 3.79 -9.43 6.02
N HIS A 110 3.93 -10.53 6.75
CA HIS A 110 3.72 -10.58 8.19
C HIS A 110 4.54 -11.75 8.76
N ILE A 111 4.51 -11.95 10.06
CA ILE A 111 5.44 -12.79 10.82
C ILE A 111 5.23 -14.31 10.68
N GLY A 112 4.20 -14.75 9.96
CA GLY A 112 4.04 -16.15 9.59
C GLY A 112 3.39 -17.02 10.65
N ILE A 113 4.06 -18.11 11.04
CA ILE A 113 3.54 -19.14 11.94
C ILE A 113 4.45 -19.23 13.17
N SER A 114 3.87 -19.20 14.36
CA SER A 114 4.62 -19.29 15.63
C SER A 114 5.16 -20.70 15.92
N GLY A 115 4.54 -21.74 15.35
CA GLY A 115 4.83 -23.13 15.67
C GLY A 115 4.34 -23.61 17.04
N VAL A 116 3.60 -22.79 17.80
CA VAL A 116 3.13 -23.09 19.17
C VAL A 116 1.62 -22.87 19.28
N GLY A 117 0.91 -23.87 19.82
CA GLY A 117 -0.53 -23.79 20.11
C GLY A 117 -1.44 -24.22 18.96
N ALA A 118 -2.74 -24.26 19.23
CA ALA A 118 -3.77 -24.65 18.26
C ALA A 118 -4.01 -23.57 17.20
N ASP A 119 -3.91 -22.30 17.60
CA ASP A 119 -3.93 -21.14 16.72
C ASP A 119 -2.51 -20.56 16.63
N SER A 120 -1.74 -21.10 15.71
CA SER A 120 -0.32 -20.78 15.55
C SER A 120 -0.03 -19.80 14.41
N ILE A 121 -1.06 -19.41 13.64
CA ILE A 121 -0.92 -18.53 12.49
C ILE A 121 -1.15 -17.07 12.90
N TYR A 122 -0.17 -16.24 12.64
CA TYR A 122 -0.34 -14.80 12.75
C TYR A 122 -1.05 -14.28 11.50
N ASN A 123 -2.36 -14.12 11.56
CA ASN A 123 -3.19 -13.76 10.40
C ASN A 123 -2.96 -12.33 9.89
N GLY A 124 -2.54 -11.40 10.76
CA GLY A 124 -2.16 -10.04 10.38
C GLY A 124 -3.27 -9.24 9.73
N ALA A 125 -4.50 -9.26 10.28
CA ALA A 125 -5.62 -8.48 9.73
C ALA A 125 -5.39 -6.98 9.89
N ASN A 126 -4.94 -6.55 11.09
CA ASN A 126 -4.56 -5.16 11.33
C ASN A 126 -3.15 -4.88 10.81
N ASP A 127 -2.22 -5.78 11.07
CA ASP A 127 -0.81 -5.75 10.68
C ASP A 127 -0.54 -6.75 9.53
N ASN A 128 -0.45 -6.32 8.26
CA ASN A 128 -0.88 -5.02 7.77
C ASN A 128 -1.82 -5.18 6.57
N ALA A 129 -2.75 -6.18 6.65
CA ALA A 129 -3.81 -6.31 5.64
C ALA A 129 -4.69 -5.05 5.59
N SER A 130 -4.84 -4.33 6.73
CA SER A 130 -5.60 -3.08 6.79
C SER A 130 -4.97 -1.97 5.94
N GLY A 131 -3.65 -1.80 6.01
CA GLY A 131 -2.91 -0.89 5.15
C GLY A 131 -2.97 -1.33 3.68
N CYS A 132 -2.77 -2.62 3.41
CA CYS A 132 -2.82 -3.16 2.04
C CYS A 132 -4.15 -2.88 1.34
N VAL A 133 -5.28 -3.15 1.99
CA VAL A 133 -6.59 -2.90 1.39
C VAL A 133 -6.82 -1.42 1.15
N SER A 134 -6.31 -0.56 2.03
CA SER A 134 -6.41 0.89 1.87
C SER A 134 -5.64 1.37 0.65
N VAL A 135 -4.40 0.90 0.44
CA VAL A 135 -3.61 1.21 -0.76
C VAL A 135 -4.32 0.73 -2.03
N LEU A 136 -4.88 -0.47 -2.04
CA LEU A 136 -5.62 -1.00 -3.19
C LEU A 136 -6.86 -0.16 -3.52
N GLN A 137 -7.64 0.25 -2.53
CA GLN A 137 -8.84 1.05 -2.73
C GLN A 137 -8.52 2.50 -3.11
N ILE A 138 -7.51 3.11 -2.51
CA ILE A 138 -7.02 4.42 -2.89
C ILE A 138 -6.55 4.40 -4.35
N GLY A 139 -5.79 3.39 -4.76
CA GLY A 139 -5.35 3.23 -6.14
C GLY A 139 -6.52 3.11 -7.10
N SER A 140 -7.52 2.30 -6.77
CA SER A 140 -8.74 2.17 -7.57
C SER A 140 -9.53 3.48 -7.66
N PHE A 141 -9.64 4.21 -6.57
CA PHE A 141 -10.29 5.53 -6.57
C PHE A 141 -9.53 6.53 -7.43
N LEU A 142 -8.22 6.67 -7.21
CA LEU A 142 -7.38 7.64 -7.91
C LEU A 142 -7.28 7.36 -9.42
N SER A 143 -7.44 6.11 -9.85
CA SER A 143 -7.42 5.72 -11.27
C SER A 143 -8.58 6.29 -12.10
N GLN A 144 -9.62 6.79 -11.45
CA GLN A 144 -10.79 7.40 -12.12
C GLN A 144 -10.56 8.87 -12.52
N TYR A 145 -9.44 9.47 -12.10
CA TYR A 145 -9.14 10.87 -12.28
C TYR A 145 -7.79 11.08 -12.96
N LYS A 146 -7.60 12.29 -13.49
CA LYS A 146 -6.29 12.76 -14.01
C LYS A 146 -5.60 13.58 -12.93
N TRP A 147 -4.30 13.41 -12.80
CA TRP A 147 -3.49 14.04 -11.75
C TRP A 147 -2.29 14.75 -12.37
N ASP A 148 -1.87 15.86 -11.75
CA ASP A 148 -0.64 16.58 -12.11
C ASP A 148 0.62 15.97 -11.51
N TYR A 149 0.45 14.91 -10.72
CA TYR A 149 1.50 14.10 -10.13
C TYR A 149 1.53 12.71 -10.75
N ASN A 150 2.70 12.08 -10.81
CA ASN A 150 2.74 10.63 -10.87
C ASN A 150 2.27 10.09 -9.52
N ILE A 151 1.37 9.13 -9.53
CA ILE A 151 0.94 8.42 -8.34
C ILE A 151 1.40 6.99 -8.47
N VAL A 152 2.35 6.61 -7.64
CA VAL A 152 2.89 5.26 -7.55
C VAL A 152 2.38 4.62 -6.29
N LEU A 153 1.97 3.36 -6.39
CA LEU A 153 1.52 2.59 -5.26
C LEU A 153 2.41 1.36 -5.10
N ALA A 154 2.66 0.96 -3.84
CA ALA A 154 3.50 -0.18 -3.54
C ALA A 154 2.95 -1.00 -2.37
N LEU A 155 3.03 -2.33 -2.50
CA LEU A 155 2.95 -3.23 -1.37
C LEU A 155 4.33 -3.83 -1.14
N PHE A 156 4.92 -3.51 0.01
CA PHE A 156 6.28 -3.87 0.33
C PHE A 156 6.38 -5.30 0.86
N ALA A 157 7.51 -5.92 0.58
CA ALA A 157 7.93 -7.18 1.16
C ALA A 157 8.93 -6.95 2.28
N GLU A 158 9.03 -7.93 3.20
CA GLU A 158 10.08 -7.98 4.22
C GLU A 158 10.19 -6.72 5.09
N GLU A 159 9.03 -6.13 5.40
CA GLU A 159 8.95 -5.08 6.40
C GLU A 159 9.36 -5.63 7.77
N GLU A 160 8.81 -6.77 8.16
CA GLU A 160 9.04 -7.51 9.41
C GLU A 160 10.50 -7.99 9.56
N LYS A 161 11.29 -7.91 8.50
CA LYS A 161 12.71 -8.22 8.46
C LYS A 161 13.61 -6.98 8.39
N GLY A 162 13.08 -5.84 8.77
CA GLY A 162 13.79 -4.56 8.84
C GLY A 162 13.65 -3.73 7.57
N LEU A 163 12.41 -3.53 7.08
CA LEU A 163 12.06 -2.59 6.01
C LEU A 163 12.77 -2.86 4.66
N ARG A 164 13.15 -4.12 4.40
CA ARG A 164 14.03 -4.45 3.26
C ARG A 164 13.41 -4.10 1.91
N GLY A 165 12.11 -4.36 1.73
CA GLY A 165 11.41 -4.07 0.49
C GLY A 165 11.33 -2.59 0.19
N SER A 166 10.89 -1.78 1.15
CA SER A 166 10.78 -0.34 0.99
C SER A 166 12.15 0.32 0.77
N TYR A 167 13.20 -0.16 1.47
CA TYR A 167 14.58 0.29 1.25
C TYR A 167 15.05 0.02 -0.19
N ASN A 168 14.82 -1.18 -0.71
CA ASN A 168 15.22 -1.54 -2.08
C ASN A 168 14.44 -0.72 -3.13
N LEU A 169 13.14 -0.52 -2.95
CA LEU A 169 12.37 0.35 -3.86
C LEU A 169 12.87 1.79 -3.81
N ALA A 170 13.13 2.35 -2.63
CA ALA A 170 13.68 3.70 -2.48
C ALA A 170 15.05 3.85 -3.18
N LYS A 171 15.92 2.86 -3.03
CA LYS A 171 17.23 2.82 -3.72
C LYS A 171 17.06 2.77 -5.24
N ARG A 172 16.11 1.98 -5.75
CA ARG A 172 15.80 1.91 -7.19
C ARG A 172 15.26 3.24 -7.70
N MET A 173 14.25 3.82 -7.03
CA MET A 173 13.68 5.11 -7.40
C MET A 173 14.72 6.23 -7.44
N LYS A 174 15.66 6.23 -6.47
CA LYS A 174 16.78 7.17 -6.45
C LYS A 174 17.72 6.96 -7.64
N LYS A 175 18.06 5.71 -7.97
CA LYS A 175 18.91 5.38 -9.14
C LYS A 175 18.27 5.81 -10.46
N GLU A 176 16.95 5.69 -10.57
CA GLU A 176 16.15 6.07 -11.74
C GLU A 176 15.81 7.58 -11.75
N SER A 177 16.31 8.35 -10.78
CA SER A 177 16.07 9.80 -10.65
C SER A 177 14.58 10.17 -10.60
N ILE A 178 13.75 9.31 -10.01
CA ILE A 178 12.32 9.61 -9.82
C ILE A 178 12.18 10.81 -8.91
N ASN A 179 11.44 11.83 -9.37
CA ASN A 179 11.20 13.07 -8.64
C ASN A 179 10.18 12.85 -7.51
N LEU A 180 10.61 12.15 -6.45
CA LEU A 180 9.76 11.79 -5.33
C LEU A 180 9.48 13.02 -4.46
N LYS A 181 8.20 13.40 -4.35
CA LYS A 181 7.76 14.56 -3.56
C LYS A 181 7.28 14.14 -2.17
N TYR A 182 6.42 13.12 -2.08
CA TYR A 182 5.88 12.62 -0.83
C TYR A 182 5.83 11.09 -0.81
N VAL A 183 5.98 10.52 0.38
CA VAL A 183 5.73 9.11 0.67
C VAL A 183 4.67 9.04 1.77
N ILE A 184 3.63 8.24 1.54
CA ILE A 184 2.54 8.00 2.48
C ILE A 184 2.48 6.50 2.72
N ASN A 185 2.82 6.06 3.93
CA ASN A 185 2.74 4.66 4.31
C ASN A 185 1.56 4.44 5.26
N PHE A 186 0.73 3.43 4.96
CA PHE A 186 -0.37 3.01 5.82
C PHE A 186 0.06 1.84 6.68
N GLU A 187 -0.06 2.02 8.00
CA GLU A 187 0.38 1.05 8.99
C GLU A 187 -0.68 0.85 10.06
N MET A 188 -1.13 -0.42 10.23
CA MET A 188 -2.00 -0.86 11.32
C MET A 188 -3.23 0.02 11.56
N ILE A 189 -3.93 0.40 10.50
CA ILE A 189 -5.07 1.35 10.54
C ILE A 189 -6.44 0.67 10.74
N GLY A 190 -6.47 -0.63 10.96
CA GLY A 190 -7.70 -1.43 11.07
C GLY A 190 -8.25 -1.56 12.50
N LYS A 191 -7.59 -0.98 13.50
CA LYS A 191 -8.00 -1.05 14.90
C LYS A 191 -8.06 0.34 15.50
N GLU A 192 -9.10 0.58 16.31
CA GLU A 192 -9.19 1.82 17.08
C GLU A 192 -8.00 2.03 17.99
N MET A 193 -7.56 3.26 18.06
CA MET A 193 -6.47 3.67 18.91
C MET A 193 -7.01 4.16 20.25
N GLN A 194 -6.20 4.05 21.30
CA GLN A 194 -6.56 4.55 22.66
C GLN A 194 -6.85 6.08 22.69
N ILE A 195 -6.41 6.82 21.66
CA ILE A 195 -6.64 8.27 21.53
C ILE A 195 -8.05 8.63 21.03
N GLY A 196 -8.89 7.63 20.75
CA GLY A 196 -10.29 7.76 20.35
C GLY A 196 -10.60 7.27 18.95
N GLU A 197 -11.90 7.24 18.63
CA GLU A 197 -12.44 6.80 17.36
C GLU A 197 -12.01 7.68 16.19
N ASN A 198 -11.84 7.07 15.02
CA ASN A 198 -11.53 7.76 13.74
C ASN A 198 -10.26 8.62 13.80
N LYS A 199 -9.30 8.27 14.63
CA LYS A 199 -8.00 8.93 14.75
C LYS A 199 -6.88 8.04 14.28
N VAL A 200 -5.84 8.66 13.74
CA VAL A 200 -4.59 8.00 13.34
C VAL A 200 -3.41 8.80 13.87
N TYR A 201 -2.29 8.15 14.10
CA TYR A 201 -1.02 8.85 14.31
C TYR A 201 -0.40 9.18 12.96
N LEU A 202 0.13 10.39 12.85
CA LEU A 202 0.99 10.77 11.75
C LEU A 202 2.43 10.79 12.27
N THR A 203 3.26 9.88 11.74
CA THR A 203 4.70 9.83 12.02
C THR A 203 5.48 10.57 10.93
N GLY A 204 6.75 10.92 11.21
CA GLY A 204 7.60 11.64 10.25
C GLY A 204 7.23 13.12 10.10
N TYR A 205 6.58 13.70 11.10
CA TYR A 205 6.15 15.11 11.09
C TYR A 205 7.31 16.08 10.83
N GLU A 206 8.48 15.81 11.42
CA GLU A 206 9.67 16.65 11.27
C GLU A 206 10.44 16.35 9.98
N MET A 207 10.09 15.29 9.25
CA MET A 207 10.85 14.83 8.08
C MET A 207 10.42 15.51 6.78
N SER A 208 9.23 16.12 6.74
CA SER A 208 8.70 16.82 5.56
C SER A 208 7.59 17.80 5.95
N ASN A 209 7.17 18.65 5.00
CA ASN A 209 6.00 19.52 5.18
C ASN A 209 4.66 18.81 4.89
N LEU A 210 4.65 17.50 4.65
CA LEU A 210 3.43 16.75 4.31
C LEU A 210 2.33 16.94 5.37
N ALA A 211 2.70 16.87 6.65
CA ALA A 211 1.75 17.03 7.74
C ALA A 211 1.05 18.41 7.74
N GLN A 212 1.75 19.45 7.31
CA GLN A 212 1.20 20.81 7.17
C GLN A 212 0.29 20.92 5.95
N GLU A 213 0.65 20.22 4.86
CA GLU A 213 -0.14 20.21 3.60
C GLU A 213 -1.46 19.44 3.74
N ILE A 214 -1.54 18.47 4.67
CA ILE A 214 -2.74 17.64 4.87
C ILE A 214 -3.62 18.11 6.05
N ASN A 215 -3.24 19.13 6.80
CA ASN A 215 -3.96 19.67 7.94
C ASN A 215 -4.68 20.99 7.51
#